data_2a619ef37d633c2cc9a138033050b940
#
_entry.id   2a619ef37d633c2cc9a138033050b940
#
_cell.length_a   1.000
_cell.length_b   1.000
_cell.length_c   1.000
_cell.angle_alpha   90.00
_cell.angle_beta   90.00
_cell.angle_gamma   90.00
#
_symmetry.space_group_name_H-M   'P 1'
#
loop_
_entity.id
_entity.type
_entity.pdbx_description
1 polymer ?
#
loop_
_entity_poly.entity_id
_entity_poly.type
_entity_poly.pdbx_seq_one_letter_code
_entity_poly.pdbx_strand_id
1 'polypeptide(L)'
;CKYSVYFMQKDSSDNLIFPVLPLRDVIVFPNMVIPLFVGRDKSIKSLEVAMDDNKQIMLVAQKTADLDDPQDKDIYRYGTLATVLQLLKLPDGTIKVLVEGSDRAEIQGEIYGDTYFEAQVNIIEEPMVDDREVEILSRSVIDSFDQYVKLNKKIAPEVMTSISGIDDPARLADTIAAHM
;
A
#
# COMPACT_ATOMS: atom_id res chain seq x y z
N CYS A 1 -44.39 -6.88 23.19
CA CYS A 1 -43.04 -7.51 23.17
C CYS A 1 -42.08 -6.59 22.43
N LYS A 2 -41.23 -5.93 23.20
CA LYS A 2 -40.17 -5.04 22.69
C LYS A 2 -38.94 -5.89 22.36
N TYR A 3 -38.58 -6.03 21.10
CA TYR A 3 -37.24 -6.44 20.71
C TYR A 3 -36.38 -5.19 20.57
N SER A 4 -35.58 -4.95 21.60
CA SER A 4 -34.47 -4.01 21.58
C SER A 4 -33.37 -4.63 20.73
N VAL A 5 -33.20 -4.13 19.52
CA VAL A 5 -32.02 -4.43 18.72
C VAL A 5 -30.88 -3.62 19.30
N TYR A 6 -30.05 -4.29 20.10
CA TYR A 6 -28.75 -3.78 20.51
C TYR A 6 -27.89 -3.68 19.25
N PHE A 7 -27.79 -2.50 18.68
CA PHE A 7 -26.66 -2.15 17.82
C PHE A 7 -25.41 -2.17 18.71
N MET A 8 -24.67 -3.25 18.66
CA MET A 8 -23.27 -3.22 19.10
C MET A 8 -22.56 -2.27 18.16
N GLN A 9 -22.36 -1.04 18.61
CA GLN A 9 -21.31 -0.17 18.10
C GLN A 9 -20.01 -0.96 18.25
N LYS A 10 -19.48 -1.43 17.13
CA LYS A 10 -18.13 -1.96 17.04
C LYS A 10 -17.24 -0.74 17.26
N ASP A 11 -16.70 -0.59 18.47
CA ASP A 11 -15.64 0.35 18.74
C ASP A 11 -14.45 -0.04 17.85
N SER A 12 -14.35 0.62 16.71
CA SER A 12 -13.24 0.50 15.77
C SER A 12 -12.05 1.36 16.23
N SER A 13 -11.59 1.12 17.45
CA SER A 13 -10.32 1.67 17.95
C SER A 13 -9.38 0.55 18.41
N ASP A 14 -9.29 -0.53 17.65
CA ASP A 14 -8.13 -1.39 17.75
C ASP A 14 -6.95 -0.61 17.17
N ASN A 15 -6.20 0.02 18.05
CA ASN A 15 -4.93 0.67 17.77
C ASN A 15 -3.95 -0.42 17.32
N LEU A 16 -3.96 -0.73 16.03
CA LEU A 16 -3.10 -1.74 15.46
C LEU A 16 -1.71 -1.12 15.25
N ILE A 17 -0.70 -1.70 15.88
CA ILE A 17 0.70 -1.33 15.71
C ILE A 17 1.33 -2.29 14.72
N PHE A 18 1.97 -1.73 13.70
CA PHE A 18 2.66 -2.51 12.67
C PHE A 18 4.11 -2.06 12.51
N PRO A 19 5.02 -2.98 12.15
CA PRO A 19 6.32 -2.60 11.66
C PRO A 19 6.18 -1.77 10.38
N VAL A 20 7.04 -0.76 10.22
CA VAL A 20 7.01 0.17 9.10
C VAL A 20 8.23 -0.06 8.22
N LEU A 21 8.01 -0.10 6.92
CA LEU A 21 9.05 -0.19 5.90
C LEU A 21 9.00 1.06 5.01
N PRO A 22 9.90 2.03 5.21
CA PRO A 22 10.00 3.20 4.34
C PRO A 22 10.55 2.81 2.97
N LEU A 23 9.87 3.22 1.90
CA LEU A 23 10.24 2.99 0.52
C LEU A 23 10.85 4.26 -0.10
N ARG A 24 11.92 4.11 -0.91
CA ARG A 24 12.63 5.23 -1.50
C ARG A 24 12.02 5.73 -2.80
N ASP A 25 11.87 4.84 -3.76
CA ASP A 25 11.61 5.12 -5.18
C ASP A 25 10.46 4.29 -5.76
N VAL A 26 9.71 3.62 -4.91
CA VAL A 26 8.55 2.83 -5.29
C VAL A 26 7.38 3.13 -4.38
N ILE A 27 6.18 3.16 -4.94
CA ILE A 27 4.92 3.26 -4.21
C ILE A 27 4.16 1.96 -4.44
N VAL A 28 3.69 1.35 -3.35
CA VAL A 28 2.85 0.15 -3.40
C VAL A 28 1.42 0.54 -3.11
N PHE A 29 0.55 0.31 -4.10
CA PHE A 29 -0.90 0.53 -3.97
C PHE A 29 -1.61 -0.73 -3.49
N PRO A 30 -2.83 -0.62 -2.94
CA PRO A 30 -3.67 -1.78 -2.68
C PRO A 30 -3.83 -2.68 -3.92
N ASN A 31 -3.92 -3.99 -3.71
CA ASN A 31 -3.99 -5.04 -4.75
C ASN A 31 -2.74 -5.19 -5.66
N MET A 32 -1.68 -4.48 -5.37
CA MET A 32 -0.43 -4.59 -6.11
C MET A 32 0.45 -5.68 -5.51
N VAL A 33 0.97 -6.58 -6.35
CA VAL A 33 1.96 -7.59 -5.96
C VAL A 33 3.29 -7.22 -6.59
N ILE A 34 4.31 -6.97 -5.78
CA ILE A 34 5.59 -6.44 -6.25
C ILE A 34 6.76 -6.99 -5.43
N PRO A 35 7.89 -7.31 -6.08
CA PRO A 35 9.13 -7.58 -5.37
C PRO A 35 9.81 -6.27 -4.93
N LEU A 36 10.31 -6.26 -3.70
CA LEU A 36 11.10 -5.17 -3.13
C LEU A 36 12.49 -5.69 -2.74
N PHE A 37 13.51 -4.83 -2.88
CA PHE A 37 14.87 -5.11 -2.44
C PHE A 37 15.17 -4.25 -1.21
N VAL A 38 15.49 -4.88 -0.10
CA VAL A 38 15.66 -4.24 1.20
C VAL A 38 17.05 -4.50 1.73
N GLY A 39 17.81 -3.43 1.93
CA GLY A 39 19.22 -3.52 2.38
C GLY A 39 19.53 -2.75 3.67
N ARG A 40 18.66 -1.85 4.13
CA ARG A 40 18.87 -1.10 5.37
C ARG A 40 18.55 -1.94 6.59
N ASP A 41 19.40 -1.89 7.61
CA ASP A 41 19.28 -2.71 8.82
C ASP A 41 17.94 -2.56 9.52
N LYS A 42 17.46 -1.33 9.71
CA LYS A 42 16.12 -1.07 10.31
C LYS A 42 14.98 -1.68 9.49
N SER A 43 15.08 -1.60 8.16
CA SER A 43 14.07 -2.14 7.24
C SER A 43 14.10 -3.68 7.24
N ILE A 44 15.28 -4.28 7.28
CA ILE A 44 15.44 -5.73 7.42
C ILE A 44 14.82 -6.20 8.73
N LYS A 45 15.08 -5.48 9.82
CA LYS A 45 14.50 -5.80 11.13
C LYS A 45 13.00 -5.68 11.17
N SER A 46 12.41 -4.64 10.52
CA SER A 46 10.96 -4.52 10.37
C SER A 46 10.35 -5.73 9.66
N LEU A 47 11.00 -6.23 8.59
CA LEU A 47 10.57 -7.44 7.89
C LEU A 47 10.64 -8.69 8.76
N GLU A 48 11.72 -8.86 9.53
CA GLU A 48 11.86 -9.99 10.45
C GLU A 48 10.75 -10.00 11.49
N VAL A 49 10.46 -8.85 12.10
CA VAL A 49 9.36 -8.71 13.07
C VAL A 49 8.01 -9.03 12.41
N ALA A 50 7.77 -8.54 11.20
CA ALA A 50 6.54 -8.85 10.47
C ALA A 50 6.39 -10.35 10.20
N MET A 51 7.47 -11.04 9.82
CA MET A 51 7.48 -12.48 9.54
C MET A 51 7.22 -13.33 10.78
N ASP A 52 7.69 -12.88 11.93
CA ASP A 52 7.54 -13.59 13.21
C ASP A 52 6.11 -13.45 13.80
N ASP A 53 5.36 -12.46 13.34
CA ASP A 53 3.97 -12.22 13.77
C ASP A 53 2.97 -12.63 12.66
N ASN A 54 2.21 -11.69 12.14
CA ASN A 54 1.11 -11.90 11.21
C ASN A 54 1.47 -11.70 9.73
N LYS A 55 2.74 -11.46 9.42
CA LYS A 55 3.29 -11.15 8.10
C LYS A 55 2.78 -9.85 7.49
N GLN A 56 2.22 -8.96 8.31
CA GLN A 56 1.75 -7.66 7.86
C GLN A 56 2.79 -6.58 8.16
N ILE A 57 2.94 -5.67 7.21
CA ILE A 57 3.88 -4.56 7.28
C ILE A 57 3.28 -3.31 6.65
N MET A 58 3.54 -2.14 7.27
CA MET A 58 3.12 -0.86 6.73
C MET A 58 4.16 -0.34 5.74
N LEU A 59 3.80 -0.27 4.47
CA LEU A 59 4.63 0.29 3.40
C LEU A 59 4.29 1.76 3.20
N VAL A 60 5.29 2.62 3.26
CA VAL A 60 5.10 4.06 3.15
C VAL A 60 6.29 4.72 2.46
N ALA A 61 6.05 5.72 1.63
CA ALA A 61 7.10 6.38 0.88
C ALA A 61 7.88 7.39 1.74
N GLN A 62 9.18 7.51 1.47
CA GLN A 62 9.98 8.63 1.93
C GLN A 62 9.68 9.87 1.10
N LYS A 63 9.79 11.06 1.72
CA LYS A 63 9.66 12.35 1.03
C LYS A 63 10.85 12.64 0.12
N THR A 64 12.02 12.11 0.49
CA THR A 64 13.27 12.25 -0.25
C THR A 64 13.95 10.89 -0.38
N ALA A 65 14.16 10.42 -1.61
CA ALA A 65 14.69 9.08 -1.87
C ALA A 65 16.16 8.90 -1.40
N ASP A 66 16.95 9.95 -1.45
CA ASP A 66 18.39 9.93 -1.14
C ASP A 66 18.72 9.80 0.36
N LEU A 67 17.72 9.90 1.23
CA LEU A 67 17.93 9.87 2.66
C LEU A 67 18.07 8.42 3.16
N ASP A 68 19.26 8.08 3.67
CA ASP A 68 19.55 6.72 4.15
C ASP A 68 18.91 6.38 5.50
N ASP A 69 18.86 7.34 6.42
CA ASP A 69 18.24 7.18 7.75
C ASP A 69 17.08 8.17 7.92
N PRO A 70 15.91 7.89 7.34
CA PRO A 70 14.76 8.77 7.43
C PRO A 70 14.23 8.80 8.87
N GLN A 71 13.84 9.98 9.30
CA GLN A 71 13.15 10.20 10.57
C GLN A 71 11.65 10.35 10.32
N ASP A 72 10.85 10.39 11.36
CA ASP A 72 9.40 10.53 11.29
C ASP A 72 8.93 11.64 10.32
N LYS A 73 9.56 12.81 10.37
CA LYS A 73 9.26 13.97 9.50
C LYS A 73 9.55 13.74 8.01
N ASP A 74 10.40 12.75 7.70
CA ASP A 74 10.90 12.47 6.35
C ASP A 74 10.04 11.40 5.62
N ILE A 75 9.01 10.90 6.28
CA ILE A 75 8.14 9.84 5.82
C ILE A 75 6.72 10.40 5.63
N TYR A 76 6.05 9.97 4.56
CA TYR A 76 4.63 10.28 4.37
C TYR A 76 3.74 9.54 5.36
N ARG A 77 2.55 10.06 5.59
CA ARG A 77 1.59 9.47 6.55
C ARG A 77 0.66 8.43 5.93
N TYR A 78 0.39 8.56 4.65
CA TYR A 78 -0.46 7.62 3.91
C TYR A 78 0.38 6.60 3.19
N GLY A 79 -0.02 5.35 3.29
CA GLY A 79 0.65 4.23 2.66
C GLY A 79 -0.27 3.05 2.48
N THR A 80 0.29 1.87 2.37
CA THR A 80 -0.44 0.63 2.15
C THR A 80 -0.02 -0.41 3.18
N LEU A 81 -0.98 -0.95 3.89
CA LEU A 81 -0.77 -2.15 4.69
C LEU A 81 -0.63 -3.33 3.72
N ALA A 82 0.43 -4.10 3.85
CA ALA A 82 0.75 -5.18 2.95
C ALA A 82 1.05 -6.48 3.69
N THR A 83 0.87 -7.59 2.99
CA THR A 83 1.24 -8.92 3.46
C THR A 83 2.53 -9.37 2.79
N VAL A 84 3.48 -9.89 3.56
CA VAL A 84 4.70 -10.50 3.05
C VAL A 84 4.38 -11.90 2.57
N LEU A 85 4.49 -12.13 1.25
CA LEU A 85 4.21 -13.43 0.63
C LEU A 85 5.43 -14.34 0.64
N GLN A 86 6.62 -13.78 0.38
CA GLN A 86 7.86 -14.53 0.28
C GLN A 86 9.05 -13.63 0.65
N LEU A 87 10.03 -14.20 1.34
CA LEU A 87 11.25 -13.53 1.72
C LEU A 87 12.46 -14.40 1.35
N LEU A 88 13.41 -13.81 0.61
CA LEU A 88 14.66 -14.47 0.20
C LEU A 88 15.86 -13.61 0.64
N LYS A 89 16.74 -14.20 1.45
CA LYS A 89 18.02 -13.58 1.81
C LYS A 89 19.03 -13.81 0.70
N LEU A 90 19.62 -12.72 0.19
CA LEU A 90 20.67 -12.77 -0.84
C LEU A 90 22.07 -12.86 -0.20
N PRO A 91 23.07 -13.34 -0.95
CA PRO A 91 24.43 -13.52 -0.42
C PRO A 91 25.13 -12.23 0.05
N ASP A 92 24.71 -11.07 -0.49
CA ASP A 92 25.23 -9.74 -0.12
C ASP A 92 24.58 -9.15 1.14
N GLY A 93 23.66 -9.89 1.78
CA GLY A 93 22.90 -9.44 2.94
C GLY A 93 21.60 -8.68 2.62
N THR A 94 21.35 -8.37 1.35
CA THR A 94 20.09 -7.79 0.90
C THR A 94 18.97 -8.81 0.96
N ILE A 95 17.76 -8.36 1.28
CA ILE A 95 16.56 -9.20 1.26
C ILE A 95 15.73 -8.83 0.04
N LYS A 96 15.38 -9.84 -0.77
CA LYS A 96 14.33 -9.75 -1.77
C LYS A 96 13.03 -10.22 -1.13
N VAL A 97 12.01 -9.36 -1.10
CA VAL A 97 10.72 -9.66 -0.50
C VAL A 97 9.61 -9.47 -1.53
N LEU A 98 8.68 -10.42 -1.62
CA LEU A 98 7.46 -10.29 -2.40
C LEU A 98 6.35 -9.86 -1.45
N VAL A 99 5.72 -8.73 -1.75
CA VAL A 99 4.64 -8.15 -0.95
C VAL A 99 3.37 -8.00 -1.78
N GLU A 100 2.25 -8.12 -1.12
CA GLU A 100 0.92 -7.84 -1.67
C GLU A 100 0.27 -6.72 -0.86
N GLY A 101 -0.03 -5.60 -1.51
CA GLY A 101 -0.78 -4.52 -0.90
C GLY A 101 -2.21 -4.94 -0.62
N SER A 102 -2.70 -4.71 0.60
CA SER A 102 -4.09 -5.00 0.98
C SER A 102 -4.91 -3.74 1.11
N ASP A 103 -4.66 -2.94 2.12
CA ASP A 103 -5.51 -1.80 2.46
C ASP A 103 -4.72 -0.49 2.45
N ARG A 104 -5.35 0.57 1.99
CA ARG A 104 -4.83 1.92 2.21
C ARG A 104 -4.89 2.24 3.70
N ALA A 105 -3.84 2.83 4.22
CA ALA A 105 -3.74 3.09 5.64
C ALA A 105 -3.03 4.40 5.94
N GLU A 106 -3.33 4.97 7.11
CA GLU A 106 -2.73 6.19 7.62
C GLU A 106 -1.99 5.91 8.91
N ILE A 107 -0.75 6.40 9.01
CA ILE A 107 0.03 6.38 10.24
C ILE A 107 -0.50 7.44 11.20
N GLN A 108 -0.87 7.00 12.40
CA GLN A 108 -1.34 7.85 13.49
C GLN A 108 -0.17 8.18 14.44
N GLY A 109 -0.04 9.46 14.81
CA GLY A 109 1.02 9.88 15.69
C GLY A 109 2.42 9.79 15.08
N GLU A 110 3.40 9.47 15.89
CA GLU A 110 4.81 9.38 15.49
C GLU A 110 5.22 7.97 15.09
N ILE A 111 6.15 7.88 14.13
CA ILE A 111 6.86 6.65 13.82
C ILE A 111 8.01 6.55 14.81
N TYR A 112 8.15 5.46 15.51
CA TYR A 112 9.11 5.28 16.59
C TYR A 112 9.89 3.97 16.46
N GLY A 113 10.95 3.85 17.21
CA GLY A 113 11.80 2.66 17.35
C GLY A 113 13.25 2.90 16.95
N ASP A 114 14.16 2.42 17.79
CA ASP A 114 15.61 2.56 17.57
C ASP A 114 16.14 1.44 16.68
N THR A 115 15.64 0.22 16.86
CA THR A 115 16.09 -0.98 16.15
C THR A 115 15.39 -1.17 14.82
N TYR A 116 14.09 -0.90 14.80
CA TYR A 116 13.23 -0.90 13.62
C TYR A 116 12.12 0.12 13.82
N PHE A 117 11.45 0.49 12.73
CA PHE A 117 10.31 1.41 12.81
C PHE A 117 9.01 0.67 13.05
N GLU A 118 8.22 1.20 13.96
CA GLU A 118 6.83 0.80 14.16
C GLU A 118 5.93 2.02 14.32
N ALA A 119 4.67 1.88 14.01
CA ALA A 119 3.69 2.94 14.15
C ALA A 119 2.29 2.39 14.37
N GLN A 120 1.48 3.19 15.01
CA GLN A 120 0.05 2.98 15.04
C GLN A 120 -0.55 3.30 13.68
N VAL A 121 -1.36 2.38 13.15
CA VAL A 121 -1.93 2.47 11.81
C VAL A 121 -3.45 2.39 11.87
N ASN A 122 -4.10 3.25 11.11
CA ASN A 122 -5.54 3.24 10.89
C ASN A 122 -5.83 2.85 9.43
N ILE A 123 -6.62 1.80 9.24
CA ILE A 123 -7.05 1.38 7.90
C ILE A 123 -8.09 2.37 7.39
N ILE A 124 -7.92 2.84 6.17
CA ILE A 124 -8.84 3.73 5.50
C ILE A 124 -9.84 2.89 4.73
N GLU A 125 -11.09 2.89 5.18
CA GLU A 125 -12.18 2.25 4.46
C GLU A 125 -12.52 3.08 3.22
N GLU A 126 -12.47 2.43 2.06
CA GLU A 126 -12.91 3.05 0.82
C GLU A 126 -14.44 2.90 0.69
N PRO A 127 -15.18 4.01 0.53
CA PRO A 127 -16.62 3.91 0.37
C PRO A 127 -16.97 3.19 -0.93
N MET A 128 -17.88 2.22 -0.86
CA MET A 128 -18.49 1.66 -2.07
C MET A 128 -19.40 2.72 -2.68
N VAL A 129 -18.99 3.28 -3.80
CA VAL A 129 -19.77 4.27 -4.53
C VAL A 129 -20.37 3.58 -5.75
N ASP A 130 -21.67 3.28 -5.68
CA ASP A 130 -22.46 2.85 -6.83
C ASP A 130 -23.22 4.08 -7.36
N ASP A 131 -22.49 4.93 -8.06
CA ASP A 131 -23.04 6.16 -8.64
C ASP A 131 -22.77 6.18 -10.16
N ARG A 132 -23.81 6.53 -10.92
CA ARG A 132 -23.72 6.69 -12.38
C ARG A 132 -22.65 7.71 -12.79
N GLU A 133 -22.43 8.74 -11.98
CA GLU A 133 -21.39 9.74 -12.24
C GLU A 133 -19.99 9.11 -12.16
N VAL A 134 -19.74 8.26 -11.16
CA VAL A 134 -18.49 7.53 -11.00
C VAL A 134 -18.27 6.55 -12.13
N GLU A 135 -19.32 5.88 -12.62
CA GLU A 135 -19.23 5.01 -13.79
C GLU A 135 -18.81 5.77 -15.06
N ILE A 136 -19.41 6.92 -15.30
CA ILE A 136 -19.07 7.79 -16.44
C ILE A 136 -17.64 8.28 -16.32
N LEU A 137 -17.22 8.71 -15.12
CA LEU A 137 -15.87 9.17 -14.86
C LEU A 137 -14.86 8.05 -15.07
N SER A 138 -15.13 6.84 -14.60
CA SER A 138 -14.28 5.67 -14.77
C SER A 138 -14.05 5.35 -16.25
N ARG A 139 -15.08 5.41 -17.08
CA ARG A 139 -14.94 5.24 -18.54
C ARG A 139 -14.06 6.32 -19.16
N SER A 140 -14.27 7.57 -18.78
CA SER A 140 -13.45 8.69 -19.26
C SER A 140 -11.99 8.55 -18.89
N VAL A 141 -11.69 8.07 -17.68
CA VAL A 141 -10.33 7.81 -17.21
C VAL A 141 -9.68 6.67 -17.99
N ILE A 142 -10.41 5.59 -18.26
CA ILE A 142 -9.93 4.47 -19.09
C ILE A 142 -9.56 4.96 -20.51
N ASP A 143 -10.44 5.76 -21.13
CA ASP A 143 -10.19 6.31 -22.46
C ASP A 143 -8.96 7.23 -22.50
N SER A 144 -8.78 8.05 -21.46
CA SER A 144 -7.60 8.92 -21.33
C SER A 144 -6.33 8.12 -21.12
N PHE A 145 -6.40 7.07 -20.33
CA PHE A 145 -5.25 6.20 -20.09
C PHE A 145 -4.89 5.37 -21.32
N ASP A 146 -5.86 4.94 -22.13
CA ASP A 146 -5.61 4.29 -23.42
C ASP A 146 -4.79 5.18 -24.37
N GLN A 147 -5.13 6.47 -24.43
CA GLN A 147 -4.35 7.45 -25.19
C GLN A 147 -2.92 7.61 -24.62
N TYR A 148 -2.78 7.67 -23.31
CA TYR A 148 -1.48 7.74 -22.66
C TYR A 148 -0.61 6.51 -22.97
N VAL A 149 -1.16 5.29 -22.90
CA VAL A 149 -0.45 4.05 -23.24
C VAL A 149 0.02 4.04 -24.69
N LYS A 150 -0.82 4.51 -25.63
CA LYS A 150 -0.46 4.60 -27.04
C LYS A 150 0.71 5.55 -27.32
N LEU A 151 0.86 6.58 -26.48
CA LEU A 151 1.95 7.57 -26.59
C LEU A 151 3.20 7.17 -25.80
N ASN A 152 3.06 6.32 -24.79
CA ASN A 152 4.14 5.90 -23.91
C ASN A 152 4.65 4.50 -24.22
N LYS A 153 5.76 4.43 -24.95
CA LYS A 153 6.37 3.14 -25.36
C LYS A 153 6.90 2.28 -24.21
N LYS A 154 6.94 2.81 -22.98
CA LYS A 154 7.39 2.07 -21.79
C LYS A 154 6.29 1.17 -21.19
N ILE A 155 5.04 1.43 -21.55
CA ILE A 155 3.89 0.68 -21.05
C ILE A 155 3.47 -0.34 -22.13
N ALA A 156 3.38 -1.61 -21.73
CA ALA A 156 2.94 -2.66 -22.62
C ALA A 156 1.44 -2.48 -22.98
N PRO A 157 1.03 -2.60 -24.25
CA PRO A 157 -0.38 -2.44 -24.65
C PRO A 157 -1.34 -3.41 -23.95
N GLU A 158 -0.85 -4.56 -23.50
CA GLU A 158 -1.62 -5.59 -22.78
C GLU A 158 -2.15 -5.10 -21.43
N VAL A 159 -1.55 -4.05 -20.86
CA VAL A 159 -2.02 -3.40 -19.63
C VAL A 159 -3.46 -2.90 -19.79
N MET A 160 -3.86 -2.45 -20.99
CA MET A 160 -5.22 -2.00 -21.27
C MET A 160 -6.26 -3.10 -21.12
N THR A 161 -5.91 -4.35 -21.47
CA THR A 161 -6.81 -5.50 -21.28
C THR A 161 -7.12 -5.73 -19.80
N SER A 162 -6.10 -5.64 -18.95
CA SER A 162 -6.27 -5.78 -17.49
C SER A 162 -7.09 -4.64 -16.91
N ILE A 163 -6.84 -3.40 -17.33
CA ILE A 163 -7.52 -2.21 -16.81
C ILE A 163 -8.99 -2.17 -17.22
N SER A 164 -9.30 -2.53 -18.47
CA SER A 164 -10.67 -2.52 -18.98
C SER A 164 -11.61 -3.53 -18.29
N GLY A 165 -11.05 -4.52 -17.60
CA GLY A 165 -11.79 -5.52 -16.83
C GLY A 165 -12.01 -5.17 -15.36
N ILE A 166 -11.57 -4.00 -14.91
CA ILE A 166 -11.70 -3.58 -13.51
C ILE A 166 -13.01 -2.80 -13.33
N ASP A 167 -13.93 -3.34 -12.55
CA ASP A 167 -15.24 -2.73 -12.27
C ASP A 167 -15.19 -1.80 -11.04
N ASP A 168 -14.36 -2.10 -10.07
CA ASP A 168 -14.20 -1.28 -8.86
C ASP A 168 -13.42 0.02 -9.16
N PRO A 169 -14.03 1.22 -8.95
CA PRO A 169 -13.40 2.51 -9.27
C PRO A 169 -12.11 2.78 -8.48
N ALA A 170 -12.05 2.38 -7.22
CA ALA A 170 -10.86 2.58 -6.39
C ALA A 170 -9.69 1.72 -6.90
N ARG A 171 -9.95 0.45 -7.17
CA ARG A 171 -8.98 -0.45 -7.77
C ARG A 171 -8.52 0.00 -9.16
N LEU A 172 -9.43 0.55 -9.97
CA LEU A 172 -9.10 1.12 -11.27
C LEU A 172 -8.12 2.28 -11.12
N ALA A 173 -8.40 3.21 -10.22
CA ALA A 173 -7.53 4.36 -9.95
C ALA A 173 -6.13 3.93 -9.49
N ASP A 174 -6.04 3.02 -8.54
CA ASP A 174 -4.77 2.50 -8.01
C ASP A 174 -3.98 1.75 -9.09
N THR A 175 -4.65 0.94 -9.92
CA THR A 175 -4.00 0.19 -10.99
C THR A 175 -3.43 1.14 -12.06
N ILE A 176 -4.16 2.17 -12.44
CA ILE A 176 -3.67 3.18 -13.38
C ILE A 176 -2.47 3.93 -12.77
N ALA A 177 -2.58 4.38 -11.53
CA ALA A 177 -1.51 5.10 -10.84
C ALA A 177 -0.21 4.28 -10.74
N ALA A 178 -0.32 2.96 -10.57
CA ALA A 178 0.83 2.05 -10.53
C ALA A 178 1.60 1.96 -11.88
N HIS A 179 1.00 2.40 -12.98
CA HIS A 179 1.60 2.42 -14.32
C HIS A 179 2.06 3.80 -14.79
N MET A 180 1.89 4.84 -13.97
CA MET A 180 2.31 6.21 -14.27
C MET A 180 3.66 6.53 -13.63
#